data_c64d1e5b0b1789e376daa1008d7a1d62
#
_entry.id   c64d1e5b0b1789e376daa1008d7a1d62
#
_cell.length_a   1.000
_cell.length_b   1.000
_cell.length_c   1.000
_cell.angle_alpha   90.00
_cell.angle_beta   90.00
_cell.angle_gamma   90.00
#
_symmetry.space_group_name_H-M   'P 1'
#
loop_
_entity.id
_entity.type
_entity.pdbx_description
1 polymer ?
#
loop_
_entity_poly.entity_id
_entity_poly.type
_entity_poly.pdbx_seq_one_letter_code
_entity_poly.pdbx_strand_id
1 'polypeptide(L)'
;MGQKTNPIGFRLGISKNWRSTWYAKRDMPALLKEDALLRKYLKARLENAAISDVRIERKPGKVVVTIHTGRPGVVIGKKGAEVDKLRDELAQLTGKEVGINVEEIKRPEIEAQLVADNIAAQLSQRISFRRAMKRAVQSAMHMGALGIKVKAGGRLGGAEIARVEGYHEGRVPLHTLRADIDYATSTAKTTYGTIGVKVWIFKGEIVEDRRGKTYSTGA
;
A
#
# COMPACT_ATOMS: atom_id res chain seq x y z
N MET A 1 6.20 9.63 25.28
CA MET A 1 5.67 8.43 24.59
C MET A 1 6.71 7.92 23.61
N GLY A 2 7.07 6.62 23.66
CA GLY A 2 8.04 6.02 22.75
C GLY A 2 7.59 6.00 21.30
N GLN A 3 8.55 5.91 20.39
CA GLN A 3 8.28 5.76 18.96
C GLN A 3 7.64 4.40 18.65
N LYS A 4 6.77 4.37 17.65
CA LYS A 4 6.12 3.13 17.19
C LYS A 4 6.91 2.53 16.04
N THR A 5 7.23 1.24 16.13
CA THR A 5 7.84 0.48 15.05
C THR A 5 6.87 0.36 13.87
N ASN A 6 7.41 0.32 12.64
CA ASN A 6 6.60 0.06 11.45
C ASN A 6 6.01 -1.36 11.52
N PRO A 7 4.69 -1.54 11.44
CA PRO A 7 4.05 -2.86 11.58
C PRO A 7 4.48 -3.87 10.52
N ILE A 8 4.77 -3.41 9.29
CA ILE A 8 5.25 -4.27 8.21
C ILE A 8 6.68 -4.72 8.52
N GLY A 9 7.57 -3.79 8.87
CA GLY A 9 8.97 -4.10 9.20
C GLY A 9 9.09 -5.03 10.42
N PHE A 10 8.22 -4.86 11.43
CA PHE A 10 8.18 -5.72 12.61
C PHE A 10 7.80 -7.18 12.29
N ARG A 11 7.03 -7.41 11.21
CA ARG A 11 6.54 -8.72 10.79
C ARG A 11 7.27 -9.31 9.59
N LEU A 12 8.28 -8.62 9.10
CA LEU A 12 9.03 -9.02 7.92
C LEU A 12 9.81 -10.30 8.19
N GLY A 13 9.71 -11.27 7.30
CA GLY A 13 10.33 -12.58 7.45
C GLY A 13 9.56 -13.57 8.36
N ILE A 14 8.46 -13.12 8.99
CA ILE A 14 7.59 -13.96 9.83
C ILE A 14 6.23 -14.12 9.13
N SER A 15 5.42 -13.07 9.08
CA SER A 15 4.10 -13.08 8.45
C SER A 15 4.01 -12.22 7.18
N LYS A 16 4.97 -11.35 6.95
CA LYS A 16 5.06 -10.52 5.75
C LYS A 16 6.33 -10.84 4.98
N ASN A 17 6.24 -10.82 3.66
CA ASN A 17 7.39 -11.02 2.78
C ASN A 17 7.91 -9.69 2.22
N TRP A 18 9.10 -9.72 1.63
CA TRP A 18 9.72 -8.57 0.98
C TRP A 18 8.94 -8.15 -0.26
N ARG A 19 8.91 -6.84 -0.53
CA ARG A 19 8.33 -6.28 -1.76
C ARG A 19 9.24 -6.42 -2.98
N SER A 20 10.53 -6.62 -2.74
CA SER A 20 11.52 -6.94 -3.77
C SER A 20 12.19 -8.25 -3.39
N THR A 21 12.16 -9.22 -4.31
CA THR A 21 12.71 -10.56 -4.10
C THR A 21 13.84 -10.77 -5.11
N TRP A 22 15.08 -10.62 -4.66
CA TRP A 22 16.28 -10.84 -5.45
C TRP A 22 17.53 -10.94 -4.55
N TYR A 23 18.59 -11.43 -5.11
CA TYR A 23 19.88 -11.55 -4.43
C TYR A 23 20.97 -10.82 -5.23
N ALA A 24 21.79 -10.02 -4.56
CA ALA A 24 22.96 -9.35 -5.14
C ALA A 24 24.11 -9.30 -4.15
N LYS A 25 25.32 -9.43 -4.66
CA LYS A 25 26.57 -9.30 -3.84
C LYS A 25 27.13 -7.88 -3.88
N ARG A 26 27.45 -7.36 -5.08
CA ARG A 26 28.12 -6.06 -5.27
C ARG A 26 27.18 -4.98 -5.81
N ASP A 27 26.21 -5.36 -6.61
CA ASP A 27 25.33 -4.43 -7.34
C ASP A 27 24.08 -3.99 -6.54
N MET A 28 24.02 -4.34 -5.26
CA MET A 28 22.89 -4.07 -4.39
C MET A 28 22.45 -2.58 -4.40
N PRO A 29 23.36 -1.57 -4.30
CA PRO A 29 22.94 -0.16 -4.31
C PRO A 29 22.30 0.26 -5.64
N ALA A 30 22.83 -0.23 -6.76
CA ALA A 30 22.29 0.06 -8.09
C ALA A 30 20.89 -0.53 -8.26
N LEU A 31 20.69 -1.79 -7.86
CA LEU A 31 19.40 -2.46 -7.94
C LEU A 31 18.34 -1.84 -7.03
N LEU A 32 18.71 -1.41 -5.81
CA LEU A 32 17.80 -0.68 -4.91
C LEU A 32 17.36 0.65 -5.51
N LYS A 33 18.30 1.40 -6.12
CA LYS A 33 17.96 2.66 -6.81
C LYS A 33 17.02 2.41 -7.98
N GLU A 34 17.28 1.39 -8.78
CA GLU A 34 16.43 0.98 -9.91
C GLU A 34 15.02 0.59 -9.43
N ASP A 35 14.89 -0.22 -8.36
CA ASP A 35 13.59 -0.58 -7.78
C ASP A 35 12.81 0.64 -7.26
N ALA A 36 13.49 1.59 -6.63
CA ALA A 36 12.86 2.82 -6.16
C ALA A 36 12.36 3.68 -7.32
N LEU A 37 13.13 3.78 -8.41
CA LEU A 37 12.73 4.49 -9.63
C LEU A 37 11.53 3.82 -10.29
N LEU A 38 11.54 2.49 -10.43
CA LEU A 38 10.41 1.74 -11.00
C LEU A 38 9.12 1.96 -10.21
N ARG A 39 9.17 1.88 -8.87
CA ARG A 39 7.99 2.14 -8.03
C ARG A 39 7.50 3.57 -8.14
N LYS A 40 8.40 4.54 -8.16
CA LYS A 40 8.05 5.96 -8.32
C LYS A 40 7.41 6.22 -9.68
N TYR A 41 7.99 5.66 -10.74
CA TYR A 41 7.48 5.79 -12.10
C TYR A 41 6.08 5.20 -12.25
N LEU A 42 5.89 3.95 -11.80
CA LEU A 42 4.60 3.26 -11.85
C LEU A 42 3.50 4.00 -11.08
N LYS A 43 3.81 4.52 -9.88
CA LYS A 43 2.85 5.32 -9.12
C LYS A 43 2.45 6.60 -9.82
N ALA A 44 3.39 7.28 -10.47
CA ALA A 44 3.10 8.52 -11.20
C ALA A 44 2.33 8.24 -12.51
N ARG A 45 2.71 7.21 -13.25
CA ARG A 45 2.10 6.85 -14.54
C ARG A 45 0.68 6.30 -14.39
N LEU A 46 0.42 5.59 -13.30
CA LEU A 46 -0.83 4.88 -13.03
C LEU A 46 -1.59 5.46 -11.82
N GLU A 47 -1.61 6.77 -11.68
CA GLU A 47 -2.25 7.45 -10.53
C GLU A 47 -3.73 7.06 -10.35
N ASN A 48 -4.46 6.86 -11.46
CA ASN A 48 -5.88 6.51 -11.46
C ASN A 48 -6.17 5.00 -11.31
N ALA A 49 -5.14 4.17 -11.34
CA ALA A 49 -5.30 2.71 -11.30
C ALA A 49 -5.52 2.13 -9.90
N ALA A 50 -5.47 2.96 -8.84
CA ALA A 50 -5.59 2.50 -7.45
C ALA A 50 -4.60 1.36 -7.11
N ILE A 51 -3.30 1.64 -7.23
CA ILE A 51 -2.22 0.69 -6.94
C ILE A 51 -2.06 0.57 -5.42
N SER A 52 -2.17 -0.65 -4.90
CA SER A 52 -1.87 -0.96 -3.50
C SER A 52 -0.39 -1.26 -3.29
N ASP A 53 0.14 -2.22 -4.03
CA ASP A 53 1.53 -2.67 -3.89
C ASP A 53 2.16 -2.96 -5.25
N VAL A 54 3.49 -2.82 -5.32
CA VAL A 54 4.30 -3.18 -6.49
C VAL A 54 5.40 -4.12 -6.02
N ARG A 55 5.31 -5.38 -6.42
CA ARG A 55 6.32 -6.39 -6.14
C ARG A 55 7.27 -6.54 -7.32
N ILE A 56 8.55 -6.67 -7.02
CA ILE A 56 9.59 -6.78 -8.03
C ILE A 56 10.39 -8.05 -7.76
N GLU A 57 10.40 -8.93 -8.74
CA GLU A 57 11.23 -10.14 -8.73
C GLU A 57 12.29 -10.00 -9.82
N ARG A 58 13.55 -10.25 -9.46
CA ARG A 58 14.65 -10.23 -10.42
C ARG A 58 15.19 -11.63 -10.64
N LYS A 59 15.15 -12.02 -11.90
CA LYS A 59 15.79 -13.22 -12.42
C LYS A 59 16.99 -12.81 -13.28
N PRO A 60 17.96 -13.70 -13.56
CA PRO A 60 19.04 -13.37 -14.49
C PRO A 60 18.49 -12.88 -15.84
N GLY A 61 18.85 -11.64 -16.21
CA GLY A 61 18.41 -11.02 -17.48
C GLY A 61 16.97 -10.50 -17.55
N LYS A 62 16.10 -10.82 -16.57
CA LYS A 62 14.69 -10.47 -16.60
C LYS A 62 14.19 -9.89 -15.27
N VAL A 63 13.39 -8.84 -15.35
CA VAL A 63 12.71 -8.23 -14.20
C VAL A 63 11.21 -8.50 -14.32
N VAL A 64 10.61 -9.11 -13.31
CA VAL A 64 9.16 -9.32 -13.25
C VAL A 64 8.55 -8.35 -12.25
N VAL A 65 7.63 -7.53 -12.71
CA VAL A 65 6.92 -6.54 -11.89
C VAL A 65 5.47 -6.97 -11.74
N THR A 66 5.06 -7.29 -10.52
CA THR A 66 3.67 -7.62 -10.20
C THR A 66 2.98 -6.41 -9.57
N ILE A 67 1.93 -5.92 -10.21
CA ILE A 67 1.16 -4.74 -9.80
C ILE A 67 -0.15 -5.21 -9.17
N HIS A 68 -0.32 -4.97 -7.87
CA HIS A 68 -1.59 -5.20 -7.18
C HIS A 68 -2.45 -3.95 -7.30
N THR A 69 -3.60 -4.06 -7.94
CA THR A 69 -4.46 -2.92 -8.27
C THR A 69 -5.93 -3.20 -7.97
N GLY A 70 -6.66 -2.16 -7.54
CA GLY A 70 -8.11 -2.21 -7.41
C GLY A 70 -8.87 -1.96 -8.72
N ARG A 71 -8.15 -1.55 -9.80
CA ARG A 71 -8.75 -1.26 -11.11
C ARG A 71 -7.89 -1.82 -12.24
N PRO A 72 -7.87 -3.14 -12.43
CA PRO A 72 -6.99 -3.78 -13.41
C PRO A 72 -7.26 -3.32 -14.84
N GLY A 73 -8.50 -2.99 -15.19
CA GLY A 73 -8.86 -2.50 -16.51
C GLY A 73 -8.14 -1.22 -16.94
N VAL A 74 -7.80 -0.34 -15.98
CA VAL A 74 -7.04 0.89 -16.26
C VAL A 74 -5.58 0.58 -16.59
N VAL A 75 -5.01 -0.43 -15.93
CA VAL A 75 -3.62 -0.86 -16.15
C VAL A 75 -3.49 -1.61 -17.46
N ILE A 76 -4.42 -2.53 -17.72
CA ILE A 76 -4.40 -3.39 -18.92
C ILE A 76 -4.74 -2.57 -20.18
N GLY A 77 -5.70 -1.65 -20.06
CA GLY A 77 -6.17 -0.84 -21.17
C GLY A 77 -6.93 -1.63 -22.22
N LYS A 78 -7.26 -0.98 -23.34
CA LYS A 78 -7.95 -1.63 -24.46
C LYS A 78 -7.04 -2.65 -25.14
N LYS A 79 -7.44 -3.92 -25.13
CA LYS A 79 -6.71 -5.04 -25.77
C LYS A 79 -5.25 -5.21 -25.29
N GLY A 80 -4.90 -4.75 -24.08
CA GLY A 80 -3.55 -4.88 -23.53
C GLY A 80 -2.54 -3.79 -23.96
N ALA A 81 -2.95 -2.83 -24.79
CA ALA A 81 -2.04 -1.82 -25.33
C ALA A 81 -1.32 -0.96 -24.29
N GLU A 82 -1.95 -0.70 -23.13
CA GLU A 82 -1.29 0.09 -22.06
C GLU A 82 -0.24 -0.74 -21.31
N VAL A 83 -0.45 -2.04 -21.10
CA VAL A 83 0.55 -2.93 -20.51
C VAL A 83 1.76 -3.08 -21.43
N ASP A 84 1.55 -3.21 -22.75
CA ASP A 84 2.64 -3.32 -23.69
C ASP A 84 3.49 -2.05 -23.73
N LYS A 85 2.86 -0.86 -23.75
CA LYS A 85 3.57 0.42 -23.64
C LYS A 85 4.35 0.52 -22.33
N LEU A 86 3.70 0.16 -21.21
CA LEU A 86 4.36 0.15 -19.90
C LEU A 86 5.58 -0.78 -19.87
N ARG A 87 5.47 -1.96 -20.48
CA ARG A 87 6.59 -2.89 -20.60
C ARG A 87 7.77 -2.27 -21.34
N ASP A 88 7.51 -1.63 -22.47
CA ASP A 88 8.54 -0.99 -23.28
C ASP A 88 9.17 0.21 -22.56
N GLU A 89 8.36 1.05 -21.89
CA GLU A 89 8.82 2.15 -21.04
C GLU A 89 9.73 1.66 -19.90
N LEU A 90 9.34 0.57 -19.20
CA LEU A 90 10.13 -0.01 -18.14
C LEU A 90 11.40 -0.70 -18.65
N ALA A 91 11.35 -1.33 -19.84
CA ALA A 91 12.51 -1.92 -20.46
C ALA A 91 13.55 -0.86 -20.86
N GLN A 92 13.12 0.30 -21.35
CA GLN A 92 14.00 1.45 -21.59
C GLN A 92 14.64 1.99 -20.31
N LEU A 93 13.91 2.05 -19.20
CA LEU A 93 14.41 2.52 -17.91
C LEU A 93 15.42 1.57 -17.26
N THR A 94 15.26 0.27 -17.44
CA THR A 94 16.08 -0.77 -16.78
C THR A 94 17.17 -1.33 -17.68
N GLY A 95 17.05 -1.17 -19.01
CA GLY A 95 17.94 -1.83 -19.99
C GLY A 95 17.84 -3.36 -19.98
N LYS A 96 16.75 -3.93 -19.44
CA LYS A 96 16.52 -5.37 -19.28
C LYS A 96 15.14 -5.76 -19.81
N GLU A 97 14.95 -7.05 -20.06
CA GLU A 97 13.63 -7.57 -20.35
C GLU A 97 12.71 -7.43 -19.13
N VAL A 98 11.54 -6.80 -19.29
CA VAL A 98 10.57 -6.60 -18.22
C VAL A 98 9.29 -7.39 -18.52
N GLY A 99 8.88 -8.22 -17.57
CA GLY A 99 7.55 -8.85 -17.55
C GLY A 99 6.64 -8.11 -16.56
N ILE A 100 5.40 -7.86 -16.96
CA ILE A 100 4.40 -7.22 -16.10
C ILE A 100 3.27 -8.21 -15.83
N ASN A 101 2.99 -8.42 -14.54
CA ASN A 101 1.83 -9.16 -14.05
C ASN A 101 0.88 -8.18 -13.36
N VAL A 102 -0.41 -8.31 -13.62
CA VAL A 102 -1.45 -7.48 -13.00
C VAL A 102 -2.33 -8.38 -12.14
N GLU A 103 -2.40 -8.11 -10.86
CA GLU A 103 -3.24 -8.83 -9.90
C GLU A 103 -4.34 -7.92 -9.38
N GLU A 104 -5.59 -8.41 -9.45
CA GLU A 104 -6.75 -7.70 -9.00
C GLU A 104 -6.94 -7.83 -7.48
N ILE A 105 -7.22 -6.71 -6.83
CA ILE A 105 -7.60 -6.66 -5.43
C ILE A 105 -9.12 -6.71 -5.34
N LYS A 106 -9.65 -7.83 -4.86
CA LYS A 106 -11.10 -8.06 -4.75
C LYS A 106 -11.80 -7.13 -3.74
N ARG A 107 -11.10 -6.71 -2.67
CA ARG A 107 -11.65 -5.88 -1.59
C ARG A 107 -10.74 -4.68 -1.34
N PRO A 108 -10.84 -3.60 -2.13
CA PRO A 108 -9.96 -2.43 -2.03
C PRO A 108 -10.13 -1.66 -0.70
N GLU A 109 -11.30 -1.80 -0.04
CA GLU A 109 -11.61 -1.15 1.23
C GLU A 109 -10.84 -1.73 2.43
N ILE A 110 -10.27 -2.93 2.27
CA ILE A 110 -9.45 -3.60 3.31
C ILE A 110 -7.95 -3.42 3.04
N GLU A 111 -7.57 -2.76 1.94
CA GLU A 111 -6.18 -2.47 1.62
C GLU A 111 -5.77 -1.10 2.17
N ALA A 112 -4.82 -1.09 3.12
CA ALA A 112 -4.43 0.12 3.83
C ALA A 112 -3.91 1.23 2.91
N GLN A 113 -3.21 0.89 1.81
CA GLN A 113 -2.68 1.87 0.87
C GLN A 113 -3.82 2.57 0.12
N LEU A 114 -4.79 1.82 -0.39
CA LEU A 114 -5.92 2.37 -1.13
C LEU A 114 -6.81 3.25 -0.25
N VAL A 115 -7.03 2.82 0.99
CA VAL A 115 -7.78 3.61 1.97
C VAL A 115 -7.03 4.91 2.31
N ALA A 116 -5.72 4.85 2.52
CA ALA A 116 -4.90 6.02 2.81
C ALA A 116 -4.90 7.03 1.65
N ASP A 117 -4.74 6.54 0.42
CA ASP A 117 -4.73 7.38 -0.79
C ASP A 117 -6.11 8.00 -1.05
N ASN A 118 -7.20 7.26 -0.80
CA ASN A 118 -8.57 7.78 -0.91
C ASN A 118 -8.83 8.89 0.11
N ILE A 119 -8.41 8.70 1.37
CA ILE A 119 -8.53 9.75 2.39
C ILE A 119 -7.70 10.97 2.00
N ALA A 120 -6.46 10.78 1.53
CA ALA A 120 -5.59 11.87 1.11
C ALA A 120 -6.18 12.65 -0.07
N ALA A 121 -6.76 11.97 -1.06
CA ALA A 121 -7.44 12.60 -2.19
C ALA A 121 -8.65 13.42 -1.74
N GLN A 122 -9.48 12.91 -0.81
CA GLN A 122 -10.62 13.64 -0.26
C GLN A 122 -10.18 14.89 0.53
N LEU A 123 -9.08 14.80 1.28
CA LEU A 123 -8.52 15.95 2.01
C LEU A 123 -7.98 17.02 1.05
N SER A 124 -7.36 16.63 -0.05
CA SER A 124 -6.91 17.56 -1.11
C SER A 124 -8.09 18.28 -1.78
N GLN A 125 -9.25 17.62 -1.88
CA GLN A 125 -10.52 18.18 -2.39
C GLN A 125 -11.28 19.00 -1.34
N ARG A 126 -10.67 19.33 -0.20
CA ARG A 126 -11.27 20.13 0.90
C ARG A 126 -12.48 19.48 1.57
N ILE A 127 -12.64 18.18 1.46
CA ILE A 127 -13.67 17.44 2.21
C ILE A 127 -13.30 17.45 3.69
N SER A 128 -14.29 17.55 4.58
CA SER A 128 -14.07 17.51 6.03
C SER A 128 -13.33 16.23 6.44
N PHE A 129 -12.18 16.38 7.09
CA PHE A 129 -11.34 15.28 7.53
C PHE A 129 -12.07 14.29 8.45
N ARG A 130 -12.98 14.79 9.32
CA ARG A 130 -13.82 13.94 10.19
C ARG A 130 -14.73 13.04 9.38
N ARG A 131 -15.35 13.59 8.34
CA ARG A 131 -16.27 12.84 7.46
C ARG A 131 -15.49 11.81 6.63
N ALA A 132 -14.35 12.19 6.05
CA ALA A 132 -13.51 11.30 5.26
C ALA A 132 -13.00 10.10 6.09
N MET A 133 -12.45 10.36 7.29
CA MET A 133 -11.95 9.30 8.17
C MET A 133 -13.06 8.39 8.69
N LYS A 134 -14.20 8.94 9.14
CA LYS A 134 -15.33 8.12 9.63
C LYS A 134 -15.88 7.21 8.53
N ARG A 135 -16.07 7.74 7.31
CA ARG A 135 -16.55 6.96 6.17
C ARG A 135 -15.57 5.81 5.85
N ALA A 136 -14.26 6.08 5.84
CA ALA A 136 -13.26 5.06 5.58
C ALA A 136 -13.27 3.95 6.64
N VAL A 137 -13.43 4.32 7.93
CA VAL A 137 -13.54 3.35 9.03
C VAL A 137 -14.78 2.48 8.88
N GLN A 138 -15.93 3.08 8.65
CA GLN A 138 -17.19 2.35 8.46
C GLN A 138 -17.16 1.42 7.25
N SER A 139 -16.62 1.90 6.11
CA SER A 139 -16.48 1.09 4.90
C SER A 139 -15.61 -0.14 5.12
N ALA A 140 -14.45 0.02 5.76
CA ALA A 140 -13.55 -1.09 6.04
C ALA A 140 -14.17 -2.12 7.01
N MET A 141 -14.87 -1.67 8.06
CA MET A 141 -15.57 -2.57 9.00
C MET A 141 -16.71 -3.32 8.31
N HIS A 142 -17.46 -2.64 7.44
CA HIS A 142 -18.56 -3.27 6.67
C HIS A 142 -18.05 -4.35 5.71
N MET A 143 -16.86 -4.16 5.13
CA MET A 143 -16.22 -5.14 4.24
C MET A 143 -15.52 -6.29 4.97
N GLY A 144 -15.59 -6.32 6.31
CA GLY A 144 -15.13 -7.44 7.12
C GLY A 144 -13.74 -7.26 7.75
N ALA A 145 -13.20 -6.05 7.82
CA ALA A 145 -12.00 -5.81 8.61
C ALA A 145 -12.29 -6.04 10.10
N LEU A 146 -11.42 -6.75 10.81
CA LEU A 146 -11.58 -7.00 12.27
C LEU A 146 -11.22 -5.77 13.11
N GLY A 147 -10.56 -4.81 12.52
CA GLY A 147 -10.27 -3.53 13.13
C GLY A 147 -9.50 -2.61 12.22
N ILE A 148 -9.77 -1.33 12.37
CA ILE A 148 -9.10 -0.28 11.63
C ILE A 148 -8.72 0.87 12.55
N LYS A 149 -7.57 1.48 12.27
CA LYS A 149 -7.11 2.70 12.92
C LYS A 149 -6.60 3.67 11.87
N VAL A 150 -7.14 4.86 11.87
CA VAL A 150 -6.75 5.95 10.95
C VAL A 150 -6.23 7.12 11.78
N LYS A 151 -5.14 7.73 11.34
CA LYS A 151 -4.61 8.98 11.91
C LYS A 151 -4.31 9.97 10.80
N ALA A 152 -4.74 11.21 10.97
CA ALA A 152 -4.38 12.33 10.12
C ALA A 152 -3.65 13.38 10.97
N GLY A 153 -2.52 13.87 10.48
CA GLY A 153 -1.69 14.86 11.17
C GLY A 153 -1.27 15.98 10.24
N GLY A 154 -1.39 17.22 10.70
CA GLY A 154 -1.08 18.44 9.96
C GLY A 154 -2.06 19.56 10.27
N ARG A 155 -2.16 20.55 9.38
CA ARG A 155 -3.13 21.67 9.46
C ARG A 155 -4.52 21.21 9.02
N LEU A 156 -5.19 20.46 9.88
CA LEU A 156 -6.51 19.88 9.60
C LEU A 156 -7.58 20.97 9.42
N GLY A 157 -8.22 20.98 8.25
CA GLY A 157 -9.24 21.98 7.91
C GLY A 157 -8.69 23.40 7.70
N GLY A 158 -7.37 23.56 7.51
CA GLY A 158 -6.71 24.85 7.33
C GLY A 158 -6.36 25.57 8.65
N ALA A 159 -6.49 24.89 9.79
CA ALA A 159 -6.14 25.47 11.09
C ALA A 159 -4.65 25.90 11.12
N GLU A 160 -4.35 27.02 11.78
CA GLU A 160 -2.97 27.52 11.90
C GLU A 160 -2.07 26.56 12.67
N ILE A 161 -2.59 25.99 13.76
CA ILE A 161 -1.86 25.04 14.59
C ILE A 161 -2.08 23.63 14.07
N ALA A 162 -0.99 22.95 13.74
CA ALA A 162 -1.03 21.55 13.35
C ALA A 162 -1.44 20.65 14.52
N ARG A 163 -2.30 19.68 14.26
CA ARG A 163 -2.72 18.69 15.23
C ARG A 163 -2.85 17.31 14.62
N VAL A 164 -2.90 16.30 15.48
CA VAL A 164 -3.11 14.91 15.05
C VAL A 164 -4.46 14.46 15.59
N GLU A 165 -5.34 14.05 14.70
CA GLU A 165 -6.61 13.40 15.04
C GLU A 165 -6.65 11.97 14.52
N GLY A 166 -7.36 11.09 15.22
CA GLY A 166 -7.46 9.70 14.82
C GLY A 166 -8.76 9.07 15.25
N TYR A 167 -9.22 8.13 14.43
CA TYR A 167 -10.36 7.26 14.69
C TYR A 167 -9.89 5.82 14.68
N HIS A 168 -10.51 4.99 15.51
CA HIS A 168 -10.28 3.56 15.49
C HIS A 168 -11.58 2.83 15.82
N GLU A 169 -11.73 1.67 15.23
CA GLU A 169 -12.85 0.76 15.48
C GLU A 169 -12.34 -0.68 15.43
N GLY A 170 -12.92 -1.54 16.25
CA GLY A 170 -12.47 -2.91 16.38
C GLY A 170 -11.11 -3.04 17.07
N ARG A 171 -10.44 -4.18 16.87
CA ARG A 171 -9.18 -4.55 17.50
C ARG A 171 -8.01 -4.36 16.53
N VAL A 172 -6.93 -3.69 16.96
CA VAL A 172 -5.69 -3.56 16.17
C VAL A 172 -4.48 -3.94 17.03
N PRO A 173 -4.13 -5.24 17.11
CA PRO A 173 -3.10 -5.76 18.02
C PRO A 173 -1.70 -5.54 17.44
N LEU A 174 -1.12 -4.35 17.60
CA LEU A 174 0.17 -3.98 17.01
C LEU A 174 1.36 -4.80 17.53
N HIS A 175 1.27 -5.32 18.75
CA HIS A 175 2.34 -6.09 19.40
C HIS A 175 2.30 -7.60 19.08
N THR A 176 1.20 -8.11 18.55
CA THR A 176 1.04 -9.53 18.20
C THR A 176 1.66 -9.82 16.84
N LEU A 177 2.71 -10.64 16.78
CA LEU A 177 3.43 -10.98 15.54
C LEU A 177 2.57 -11.74 14.53
N ARG A 178 1.75 -12.68 15.02
CA ARG A 178 0.85 -13.47 14.17
C ARG A 178 -0.32 -12.68 13.58
N ALA A 179 -0.57 -11.45 14.07
CA ALA A 179 -1.64 -10.60 13.53
C ALA A 179 -1.28 -10.07 12.15
N ASP A 180 -2.14 -10.31 11.16
CA ASP A 180 -2.00 -9.74 9.82
C ASP A 180 -2.48 -8.29 9.84
N ILE A 181 -1.53 -7.37 9.98
CA ILE A 181 -1.79 -5.94 9.96
C ILE A 181 -1.22 -5.35 8.68
N ASP A 182 -2.12 -4.76 7.89
CA ASP A 182 -1.75 -3.95 6.76
C ASP A 182 -1.57 -2.49 7.22
N TYR A 183 -0.51 -1.85 6.71
CA TYR A 183 -0.14 -0.49 7.10
C TYR A 183 0.26 0.33 5.90
N ALA A 184 -0.27 1.53 5.81
CA ALA A 184 0.12 2.46 4.77
C ALA A 184 0.16 3.90 5.26
N THR A 185 0.92 4.69 4.52
CA THR A 185 1.01 6.14 4.70
C THR A 185 0.75 6.83 3.37
N SER A 186 -0.03 7.91 3.42
CA SER A 186 -0.24 8.79 2.28
C SER A 186 -0.15 10.25 2.70
N THR A 187 0.13 11.13 1.76
CA THR A 187 0.31 12.56 2.02
C THR A 187 -0.65 13.36 1.13
N ALA A 188 -1.58 14.06 1.75
CA ALA A 188 -2.45 15.00 1.07
C ALA A 188 -1.75 16.36 0.97
N LYS A 189 -1.58 16.86 -0.25
CA LYS A 189 -1.10 18.22 -0.51
C LYS A 189 -2.29 19.16 -0.54
N THR A 190 -2.32 20.11 0.39
CA THR A 190 -3.36 21.15 0.47
C THR A 190 -2.75 22.54 0.27
N THR A 191 -3.60 23.55 0.04
CA THR A 191 -3.16 24.95 -0.08
C THR A 191 -2.51 25.48 1.21
N TYR A 192 -2.81 24.86 2.36
CA TYR A 192 -2.29 25.25 3.69
C TYR A 192 -1.07 24.44 4.13
N GLY A 193 -0.61 23.50 3.32
CA GLY A 193 0.50 22.61 3.63
C GLY A 193 0.15 21.15 3.41
N THR A 194 0.97 20.26 3.95
CA THR A 194 0.81 18.80 3.81
C THR A 194 0.14 18.18 5.02
N ILE A 195 -0.76 17.24 4.78
CA ILE A 195 -1.41 16.44 5.82
C ILE A 195 -0.97 14.99 5.62
N GLY A 196 -0.32 14.42 6.64
CA GLY A 196 0.09 13.02 6.65
C GLY A 196 -1.06 12.14 7.13
N VAL A 197 -1.43 11.14 6.35
CA VAL A 197 -2.43 10.13 6.70
C VAL A 197 -1.72 8.80 6.96
N LYS A 198 -2.07 8.14 8.07
CA LYS A 198 -1.57 6.81 8.43
C LYS A 198 -2.76 5.89 8.69
N VAL A 199 -2.75 4.72 8.08
CA VAL A 199 -3.83 3.73 8.18
C VAL A 199 -3.26 2.39 8.62
N TRP A 200 -3.92 1.74 9.56
CA TRP A 200 -3.66 0.37 10.01
C TRP A 200 -4.94 -0.42 9.89
N ILE A 201 -4.91 -1.54 9.21
CA ILE A 201 -6.05 -2.45 9.05
C ILE A 201 -5.65 -3.83 9.55
N PHE A 202 -6.43 -4.36 10.47
CA PHE A 202 -6.26 -5.71 10.97
C PHE A 202 -7.17 -6.65 10.20
N LYS A 203 -6.57 -7.54 9.42
CA LYS A 203 -7.27 -8.51 8.55
C LYS A 203 -7.61 -9.82 9.27
N GLY A 204 -6.81 -10.19 10.28
CA GLY A 204 -6.97 -11.44 11.02
C GLY A 204 -5.67 -11.93 11.62
N GLU A 205 -5.69 -13.12 12.20
CA GLU A 205 -4.48 -13.77 12.70
C GLU A 205 -4.06 -14.90 11.75
N ILE A 206 -2.77 -14.99 11.47
CA ILE A 206 -2.18 -16.07 10.69
C ILE A 206 -1.83 -17.19 11.68
N VAL A 207 -2.52 -18.31 11.56
CA VAL A 207 -2.27 -19.50 12.39
C VAL A 207 -1.70 -20.58 11.49
N GLU A 208 -0.54 -21.11 11.84
CA GLU A 208 0.01 -22.31 11.21
C GLU A 208 -0.59 -23.53 11.88
N ASP A 209 -1.23 -24.38 11.11
CA ASP A 209 -1.68 -25.69 11.60
C ASP A 209 -0.45 -26.62 11.76
N ARG A 210 -0.56 -27.63 12.62
CA ARG A 210 0.48 -28.65 12.86
C ARG A 210 0.97 -29.35 11.58
N ARG A 211 0.25 -29.17 10.46
CA ARG A 211 0.59 -29.68 9.11
C ARG A 211 1.31 -28.64 8.23
N GLY A 212 1.73 -27.51 8.77
CA GLY A 212 2.42 -26.45 8.00
C GLY A 212 1.54 -25.68 7.02
N LYS A 213 0.20 -25.79 7.12
CA LYS A 213 -0.72 -24.97 6.33
C LYS A 213 -1.05 -23.69 7.10
N THR A 214 -0.82 -22.55 6.47
CA THR A 214 -1.18 -21.23 6.99
C THR A 214 -2.65 -20.93 6.68
N TYR A 215 -3.42 -20.63 7.70
CA TYR A 215 -4.80 -20.16 7.59
C TYR A 215 -4.90 -18.75 8.17
N SER A 216 -5.59 -17.86 7.46
CA SER A 216 -6.00 -16.57 8.02
C SER A 216 -7.37 -16.77 8.72
N THR A 217 -7.40 -16.62 10.03
CA THR A 217 -8.65 -16.57 10.78
C THR A 217 -9.19 -15.15 10.76
N GLY A 218 -10.07 -14.87 9.81
CA GLY A 218 -10.75 -13.56 9.71
C GLY A 218 -11.01 -13.16 8.27
N ALA A 219 -12.30 -13.09 7.94
CA ALA A 219 -12.97 -12.66 6.70
C ALA A 219 -12.94 -13.63 5.54
#